data_e72f5355d0c72852ef3eb5c8b1b202d5
#
_entry.id   e72f5355d0c72852ef3eb5c8b1b202d5
#
_cell.length_a   1.000
_cell.length_b   1.000
_cell.length_c   1.000
_cell.angle_alpha   90.00
_cell.angle_beta   90.00
_cell.angle_gamma   90.00
#
_symmetry.space_group_name_H-M   'P 1'
#
loop_
_entity.id
_entity.type
_entity.pdbx_description
1 polymer ?
#
loop_
_entity_poly.entity_id
_entity_poly.type
_entity_poly.pdbx_seq_one_letter_code
_entity_poly.pdbx_strand_id
1 'polypeptide(L)' 'MSGTQKISYCLNCNASENEIPLVKLVFAGKPAFICSSCLPVLIHQPQKLVGKLEGAEKISPAKHDH' A
#
# COMPACT_ATOMS: atom_id res chain seq x y z
N MET A 1 -4.65 -23.56 -15.83
CA MET A 1 -4.35 -23.05 -15.45
C MET A 1 -3.66 -23.13 -14.62
N SER A 2 -3.01 -23.03 -14.49
CA SER A 2 -2.40 -23.15 -13.73
C SER A 2 -2.53 -22.69 -12.79
N GLY A 3 -2.69 -22.77 -12.17
CA GLY A 3 -3.01 -22.52 -11.11
C GLY A 3 -2.23 -21.89 -10.19
N THR A 4 -1.25 -21.45 -10.42
CA THR A 4 -0.51 -20.84 -9.45
C THR A 4 -0.94 -19.47 -9.31
N GLN A 5 -1.80 -19.16 -8.42
CA GLN A 5 -2.17 -17.81 -8.17
C GLN A 5 -1.38 -17.30 -7.05
N LYS A 6 -0.72 -16.18 -7.22
CA LYS A 6 -0.06 -15.53 -6.13
C LYS A 6 -1.06 -14.67 -5.40
N ILE A 7 -1.11 -14.86 -4.11
CA ILE A 7 -1.97 -14.04 -3.26
C ILE A 7 -1.21 -12.79 -2.91
N SER A 8 -1.87 -11.65 -3.06
CA SER A 8 -1.26 -10.38 -2.74
C SER A 8 -1.52 -10.02 -1.29
N TYR A 9 -0.60 -9.28 -0.73
CA TYR A 9 -0.66 -8.89 0.68
C TYR A 9 -0.43 -7.41 0.82
N CYS A 10 -1.05 -6.82 1.84
CA CYS A 10 -0.84 -5.42 2.14
C CYS A 10 0.61 -5.18 2.53
N LEU A 11 1.22 -4.15 1.96
CA LEU A 11 2.62 -3.85 2.25
C LEU A 11 2.82 -3.37 3.68
N ASN A 12 1.76 -2.93 4.33
CA ASN A 12 1.87 -2.38 5.68
C ASN A 12 1.50 -3.40 6.75
N CYS A 13 0.31 -3.96 6.68
CA CYS A 13 -0.15 -4.86 7.73
C CYS A 13 -0.11 -6.33 7.33
N ASN A 14 0.23 -6.59 6.08
CA ASN A 14 0.38 -7.96 5.57
C ASN A 14 -0.91 -8.76 5.52
N ALA A 15 -2.04 -8.08 5.52
CA ALA A 15 -3.32 -8.75 5.34
C ALA A 15 -3.42 -9.24 3.90
N SER A 16 -4.02 -10.41 3.71
CA SER A 16 -4.13 -10.97 2.37
C SER A 16 -5.35 -10.44 1.65
N GLU A 17 -5.33 -10.57 0.34
CA GLU A 17 -6.46 -10.15 -0.46
C GLU A 17 -7.72 -10.95 -0.16
N ASN A 18 -7.56 -12.10 0.47
CA ASN A 18 -8.70 -12.91 0.85
C ASN A 18 -9.34 -12.42 2.13
N GLU A 19 -8.63 -11.60 2.90
CA GLU A 19 -9.14 -11.09 4.17
C GLU A 19 -9.70 -9.69 4.03
N ILE A 20 -9.11 -8.89 3.17
CA ILE A 20 -9.51 -7.51 3.03
C ILE A 20 -9.16 -7.07 1.62
N PRO A 21 -9.97 -6.22 1.01
CA PRO A 21 -9.67 -5.75 -0.34
C PRO A 21 -8.34 -4.99 -0.38
N LEU A 22 -7.58 -5.27 -1.42
CA LEU A 22 -6.32 -4.60 -1.63
C LEU A 22 -6.45 -3.66 -2.82
N VAL A 23 -5.75 -2.54 -2.72
CA VAL A 23 -5.69 -1.57 -3.79
C VAL A 23 -4.28 -1.61 -4.37
N LYS A 24 -4.20 -1.75 -5.69
CA LYS A 24 -2.91 -1.73 -6.34
C LYS A 24 -2.47 -0.29 -6.51
N LEU A 25 -1.23 -0.02 -6.15
CA LEU A 25 -0.65 1.29 -6.37
C LEU A 25 0.65 1.15 -7.15
N VAL A 26 1.03 2.21 -7.81
CA VAL A 26 2.30 2.23 -8.54
C VAL A 26 3.06 3.46 -8.08
N PHE A 27 4.30 3.24 -7.69
CA PHE A 27 5.13 4.33 -7.25
C PHE A 27 6.57 4.07 -7.69
N ALA A 28 7.18 5.07 -8.28
CA ALA A 28 8.55 4.95 -8.75
C ALA A 28 8.71 3.78 -9.72
N GLY A 29 7.68 3.51 -10.52
CA GLY A 29 7.71 2.45 -11.51
C GLY A 29 7.50 1.07 -10.96
N LYS A 30 7.17 0.94 -9.69
CA LYS A 30 7.00 -0.37 -9.05
C LYS A 30 5.61 -0.52 -8.49
N PRO A 31 4.97 -1.66 -8.71
CA PRO A 31 3.64 -1.90 -8.17
C PRO A 31 3.72 -2.35 -6.72
N ALA A 32 2.67 -2.03 -5.99
CA ALA A 32 2.54 -2.49 -4.62
C ALA A 32 1.06 -2.61 -4.30
N PHE A 33 0.76 -3.21 -3.16
CA PHE A 33 -0.63 -3.38 -2.75
C PHE A 33 -0.79 -2.89 -1.33
N ILE A 34 -1.90 -2.22 -1.07
CA ILE A 34 -2.20 -1.74 0.27
C ILE A 34 -3.68 -2.01 0.53
N CYS A 35 -4.00 -2.44 1.72
CA CYS A 35 -5.38 -2.78 2.03
C CYS A 35 -6.19 -1.52 2.30
N SER A 36 -7.49 -1.67 2.25
CA SER A 36 -8.37 -0.53 2.43
C SER A 36 -8.24 0.09 3.81
N SER A 37 -7.83 -0.68 4.81
CA SER A 37 -7.64 -0.13 6.14
C SER A 37 -6.33 0.64 6.27
N CYS A 38 -5.34 0.32 5.44
CA CYS A 38 -4.05 0.99 5.51
C CYS A 38 -3.93 2.12 4.48
N LEU A 39 -4.86 2.21 3.57
CA LEU A 39 -4.81 3.25 2.55
C LEU A 39 -4.70 4.64 3.15
N PRO A 40 -5.45 4.98 4.23
CA PRO A 40 -5.29 6.29 4.83
C PRO A 40 -3.87 6.56 5.35
N VAL A 41 -3.15 5.52 5.73
CA VAL A 41 -1.77 5.70 6.15
C VAL A 41 -0.94 6.22 4.99
N LEU A 42 -1.15 5.67 3.80
CA LEU A 42 -0.45 6.14 2.63
C LEU A 42 -0.78 7.60 2.33
N ILE A 43 -2.03 7.98 2.52
CA ILE A 43 -2.49 9.31 2.17
C ILE A 43 -2.04 10.34 3.20
N HIS A 44 -2.20 10.04 4.48
CA HIS A 44 -1.99 11.02 5.54
C HIS A 44 -0.69 10.85 6.30
N GLN A 45 -0.16 9.65 6.35
CA GLN A 45 1.05 9.39 7.13
C GLN A 45 1.99 8.49 6.35
N PRO A 46 2.39 8.92 5.14
CA PRO A 46 3.23 8.05 4.30
C PRO A 46 4.59 7.76 4.93
N GLN A 47 5.02 8.57 5.89
CA GLN A 47 6.30 8.31 6.53
C GLN A 47 6.27 7.00 7.31
N LYS A 48 5.11 6.50 7.65
CA LYS A 48 5.02 5.20 8.31
C LYS A 48 5.30 4.04 7.38
N LEU A 49 5.34 4.31 6.09
CA LEU A 49 5.62 3.29 5.09
C LEU A 49 7.08 3.29 4.67
N VAL A 50 7.90 4.16 5.25
CA VAL A 50 9.32 4.15 4.96
C VAL A 50 9.89 2.80 5.39
N GLY A 51 10.60 2.16 4.46
CA GLY A 51 11.09 0.82 4.69
C GLY A 51 10.14 -0.27 4.24
N LYS A 52 8.88 0.08 3.99
CA LYS A 52 7.90 -0.88 3.47
C LYS A 52 7.55 -0.58 2.03
N LEU A 53 7.54 0.69 1.66
CA LEU A 53 7.30 1.12 0.30
C LEU A 53 8.53 1.89 -0.15
N GLU A 54 9.15 1.41 -1.21
CA GLU A 54 10.37 2.04 -1.68
C GLU A 54 10.07 3.47 -2.13
N GLY A 55 10.82 4.42 -1.61
CA GLY A 55 10.62 5.81 -1.97
C GLY A 55 9.56 6.52 -1.14
N ALA A 56 9.02 5.85 -0.12
CA ALA A 56 7.96 6.47 0.68
C ALA A 56 8.41 7.75 1.34
N GLU A 57 9.70 7.89 1.60
CA GLU A 57 10.19 9.12 2.24
C GLU A 57 10.03 10.33 1.34
N LYS A 58 9.76 10.11 0.05
CA LYS A 58 9.57 11.22 -0.89
C LYS A 58 8.10 11.62 -1.03
N ILE A 59 7.21 10.90 -0.38
CA ILE A 59 5.79 11.17 -0.50
C ILE A 59 5.38 12.21 0.52
N SER A 60 4.68 13.24 0.04
CA SER A 60 4.16 14.27 0.93
C SER A 60 2.80 13.86 1.43
N PRO A 61 2.53 13.99 2.71
CA PRO A 61 1.19 13.66 3.21
C PRO A 61 0.16 14.63 2.69
N ALA A 62 -1.04 14.10 2.49
CA ALA A 62 -2.14 14.95 2.06
C ALA A 62 -2.48 15.90 3.18
N LYS A 63 -2.77 17.13 2.82
CA LYS A 63 -3.14 18.16 3.79
C LYS A 63 -4.63 18.37 3.74
N HIS A 64 -5.19 18.49 4.93
CA HIS A 64 -6.59 18.85 5.03
C HIS A 64 -6.66 20.29 5.41
N ASP A 65 -7.21 21.08 4.53
CA ASP A 65 -7.40 22.48 4.83
C ASP A 65 -8.78 22.65 5.36
N HIS A 66 -8.89 23.21 6.46
CA HIS A 66 -10.19 23.45 7.06
C HIS A 66 -10.45 24.91 7.21
#